data_32c0c46d3bcdf95774bd15f1771b72c2
#
_entry.id   32c0c46d3bcdf95774bd15f1771b72c2
#
_cell.length_a   1.000
_cell.length_b   1.000
_cell.length_c   1.000
_cell.angle_alpha   90.00
_cell.angle_beta   90.00
_cell.angle_gamma   90.00
#
_symmetry.space_group_name_H-M   'P 1'
#
loop_
_entity.id
_entity.type
_entity.pdbx_description
1 polymer ?
#
loop_
_entity_poly.entity_id
_entity_poly.type
_entity_poly.pdbx_seq_one_letter_code
_entity_poly.pdbx_strand_id
1 'polypeptide(L)'
;MATFHDIIGQEQIKEHLQNAISAKKISHAYIINGEKSSGKEFIARVFAMTLQCEKGGTEPCQECHSCKQALSDNQPDIIYVSHEKPNTISVDDIRAQINNDIAIKPYSSPYKIYIMNEAEKMTPQAAMVFAKNVIVFISRNWIFSMNSLISGI
;
A
#
# COMPACT_ATOMS: atom_id res chain seq x y z
N MET A 1 -13.54 -13.17 3.66
CA MET A 1 -13.26 -12.84 2.26
C MET A 1 -12.74 -11.41 2.16
N ALA A 2 -11.89 -11.11 1.21
CA ALA A 2 -11.23 -9.82 1.11
C ALA A 2 -11.53 -9.15 -0.23
N THR A 3 -12.68 -8.48 -0.31
CA THR A 3 -13.12 -7.71 -1.48
C THR A 3 -13.47 -6.28 -1.07
N PHE A 4 -13.55 -5.37 -2.03
CA PHE A 4 -14.09 -4.03 -1.76
C PHE A 4 -15.52 -4.07 -1.24
N HIS A 5 -16.29 -5.06 -1.67
CA HIS A 5 -17.65 -5.26 -1.19
C HIS A 5 -17.72 -5.59 0.31
N ASP A 6 -16.69 -6.24 0.85
CA ASP A 6 -16.61 -6.58 2.27
C ASP A 6 -16.23 -5.40 3.16
N ILE A 7 -15.79 -4.29 2.58
CA ILE A 7 -15.49 -3.05 3.31
C ILE A 7 -16.81 -2.38 3.68
N ILE A 8 -17.12 -2.37 4.96
CA ILE A 8 -18.34 -1.73 5.48
C ILE A 8 -18.09 -0.24 5.69
N GLY A 9 -18.91 0.59 5.09
CA GLY A 9 -18.70 2.04 5.10
C GLY A 9 -17.59 2.47 4.14
N GLN A 10 -17.08 3.69 4.35
CA GLN A 10 -15.96 4.24 3.56
C GLN A 10 -16.21 4.27 2.04
N GLU A 11 -17.43 4.55 1.63
CA GLU A 11 -17.86 4.50 0.23
C GLU A 11 -17.02 5.41 -0.68
N GLN A 12 -16.63 6.59 -0.19
CA GLN A 12 -15.79 7.53 -0.94
C GLN A 12 -14.41 6.96 -1.26
N ILE A 13 -13.80 6.29 -0.30
CA ILE A 13 -12.47 5.66 -0.48
C ILE A 13 -12.59 4.49 -1.45
N LYS A 14 -13.57 3.64 -1.29
CA LYS A 14 -13.83 2.52 -2.20
C LYS A 14 -14.01 2.99 -3.63
N GLU A 15 -14.89 3.94 -3.83
CA GLU A 15 -15.16 4.52 -5.13
C GLU A 15 -13.91 5.14 -5.76
N HIS A 16 -13.15 5.91 -4.98
CA HIS A 16 -11.91 6.52 -5.45
C HIS A 16 -10.89 5.50 -5.92
N LEU A 17 -10.65 4.45 -5.13
CA LEU A 17 -9.70 3.41 -5.46
C LEU A 17 -10.15 2.57 -6.65
N GLN A 18 -11.42 2.18 -6.70
CA GLN A 18 -11.97 1.42 -7.82
C GLN A 18 -12.01 2.24 -9.12
N ASN A 19 -12.28 3.53 -9.06
CA ASN A 19 -12.21 4.42 -10.21
C ASN A 19 -10.78 4.56 -10.74
N ALA A 20 -9.79 4.65 -9.85
CA ALA A 20 -8.38 4.69 -10.24
C ALA A 20 -7.97 3.41 -10.98
N ILE A 21 -8.41 2.25 -10.51
CA ILE A 21 -8.15 0.95 -11.17
C ILE A 21 -8.84 0.90 -12.53
N SER A 22 -10.11 1.26 -12.59
CA SER A 22 -10.92 1.24 -13.82
C SER A 22 -10.37 2.17 -14.90
N ALA A 23 -9.92 3.36 -14.49
CA ALA A 23 -9.33 4.36 -15.39
C ALA A 23 -7.86 4.06 -15.75
N LYS A 24 -7.24 3.05 -15.15
CA LYS A 24 -5.81 2.74 -15.25
C LYS A 24 -4.92 3.93 -14.88
N LYS A 25 -5.35 4.71 -13.89
CA LYS A 25 -4.65 5.88 -13.37
C LYS A 25 -4.25 5.63 -11.90
N ILE A 26 -3.43 4.62 -11.69
CA ILE A 26 -2.92 4.29 -10.37
C ILE A 26 -1.84 5.29 -9.98
N SER A 27 -2.05 5.94 -8.84
CA SER A 27 -1.06 6.85 -8.29
C SER A 27 0.17 6.10 -7.78
N HIS A 28 1.29 6.79 -7.79
CA HIS A 28 2.57 6.30 -7.30
C HIS A 28 2.54 5.94 -5.80
N ALA A 29 1.80 6.72 -5.01
CA ALA A 29 1.64 6.49 -3.58
C ALA A 29 0.23 6.85 -3.11
N TYR A 30 -0.26 6.11 -2.13
CA TYR A 30 -1.53 6.37 -1.45
C TYR A 30 -1.30 6.42 0.05
N ILE A 31 -1.93 7.38 0.71
CA ILE A 31 -1.97 7.46 2.17
C ILE A 31 -3.41 7.25 2.60
N ILE A 32 -3.62 6.19 3.37
CA ILE A 32 -4.93 5.93 3.97
C ILE A 32 -4.86 6.39 5.42
N ASN A 33 -5.57 7.48 5.71
CA ASN A 33 -5.60 8.11 7.01
C ASN A 33 -6.87 7.76 7.77
N GLY A 34 -6.75 7.56 9.07
CA GLY A 34 -7.88 7.27 9.94
C GLY A 34 -7.43 6.79 11.32
N GLU A 35 -8.39 6.67 12.22
CA GLU A 35 -8.13 6.21 13.58
C GLU A 35 -7.64 4.75 13.62
N LYS A 36 -7.10 4.38 14.78
CA LYS A 36 -6.71 3.00 15.04
C LYS A 36 -7.95 2.09 14.89
N SER A 37 -7.77 0.95 14.28
CA SER A 37 -8.83 -0.03 14.05
C SER A 37 -9.97 0.43 13.12
N SER A 38 -9.74 1.46 12.30
CA SER A 38 -10.72 1.92 11.30
C SER A 38 -10.77 1.08 10.01
N GLY A 39 -10.03 -0.03 9.96
CA GLY A 39 -10.00 -0.90 8.79
C GLY A 39 -9.05 -0.47 7.67
N LYS A 40 -8.15 0.48 7.93
CA LYS A 40 -7.18 0.98 6.93
C LYS A 40 -6.34 -0.12 6.31
N GLU A 41 -5.84 -1.01 7.14
CA GLU A 41 -5.00 -2.12 6.69
C GLU A 41 -5.78 -3.06 5.77
N PHE A 42 -7.03 -3.35 6.12
CA PHE A 42 -7.89 -4.17 5.29
C PHE A 42 -8.14 -3.53 3.92
N ILE A 43 -8.41 -2.23 3.87
CA ILE A 43 -8.58 -1.47 2.62
C ILE A 43 -7.31 -1.55 1.77
N ALA A 44 -6.14 -1.34 2.36
CA ALA A 44 -4.87 -1.42 1.66
C ALA A 44 -4.60 -2.83 1.11
N ARG A 45 -4.89 -3.87 1.87
CA ARG A 45 -4.74 -5.26 1.45
C ARG A 45 -5.66 -5.60 0.28
N VAL A 46 -6.91 -5.19 0.36
CA VAL A 46 -7.88 -5.39 -0.73
C VAL A 46 -7.46 -4.66 -2.00
N PHE A 47 -7.00 -3.43 -1.85
CA PHE A 47 -6.50 -2.64 -2.97
C PHE A 47 -5.27 -3.29 -3.62
N ALA A 48 -4.29 -3.69 -2.82
CA ALA A 48 -3.10 -4.39 -3.30
C ALA A 48 -3.46 -5.71 -4.00
N MET A 49 -4.34 -6.49 -3.43
CA MET A 49 -4.80 -7.74 -4.02
C MET A 49 -5.52 -7.52 -5.36
N THR A 50 -6.31 -6.48 -5.45
CA THR A 50 -7.02 -6.11 -6.69
C THR A 50 -6.05 -5.69 -7.79
N LEU A 51 -5.02 -4.89 -7.45
CA LEU A 51 -3.98 -4.48 -8.39
C LEU A 51 -3.18 -5.68 -8.93
N GLN A 52 -2.97 -6.70 -8.12
CA GLN A 52 -2.20 -7.88 -8.48
C GLN A 52 -3.07 -9.02 -9.05
N CYS A 53 -4.37 -8.84 -9.09
CA CYS A 53 -5.30 -9.85 -9.60
C CYS A 53 -5.08 -10.10 -11.09
N GLU A 54 -4.92 -11.37 -11.46
CA GLU A 54 -4.67 -11.79 -12.85
C GLU A 54 -5.85 -11.51 -13.78
N LYS A 55 -7.06 -11.41 -13.25
CA LYS A 55 -8.28 -11.09 -14.03
C LYS A 55 -8.42 -9.60 -14.35
N GLY A 56 -7.70 -8.71 -13.66
CA GLY A 56 -7.62 -7.29 -14.00
C GLY A 56 -8.89 -6.46 -13.78
N GLY A 57 -9.82 -6.90 -12.93
CA GLY A 57 -11.04 -6.18 -12.63
C GLY A 57 -10.90 -5.14 -11.51
N THR A 58 -12.03 -4.56 -11.10
CA THR A 58 -12.10 -3.61 -9.97
C THR A 58 -12.38 -4.29 -8.62
N GLU A 59 -12.51 -5.59 -8.63
CA GLU A 59 -12.62 -6.45 -7.45
C GLU A 59 -11.61 -7.59 -7.58
N PRO A 60 -11.00 -8.05 -6.48
CA PRO A 60 -10.14 -9.22 -6.54
C PRO A 60 -10.99 -10.48 -6.77
N CYS A 61 -10.56 -11.32 -7.69
CA CYS A 61 -11.33 -12.52 -8.03
C CYS A 61 -11.30 -13.61 -6.95
N GLN A 62 -10.31 -13.58 -6.08
CA GLN A 62 -10.06 -14.54 -5.00
C GLN A 62 -9.75 -15.98 -5.45
N GLU A 63 -9.73 -16.24 -6.73
CA GLU A 63 -9.55 -17.56 -7.33
C GLU A 63 -8.19 -17.75 -8.03
N CYS A 64 -7.65 -16.67 -8.61
CA CYS A 64 -6.38 -16.75 -9.30
C CYS A 64 -5.22 -17.01 -8.33
N HIS A 65 -4.08 -17.42 -8.86
CA HIS A 65 -2.91 -17.75 -8.07
C HIS A 65 -2.44 -16.55 -7.22
N SER A 66 -2.39 -15.36 -7.81
CA SER A 66 -2.01 -14.13 -7.11
C SER A 66 -2.94 -13.80 -5.94
N CYS A 67 -4.26 -13.88 -6.14
CA CYS A 67 -5.23 -13.65 -5.07
C CYS A 67 -5.10 -14.67 -3.93
N LYS A 68 -4.91 -15.93 -4.26
CA LYS A 68 -4.71 -16.99 -3.25
C LYS A 68 -3.43 -16.76 -2.44
N GLN A 69 -2.35 -16.35 -3.09
CA GLN A 69 -1.11 -15.99 -2.39
C GLN A 69 -1.31 -14.77 -1.49
N ALA A 70 -2.04 -13.75 -1.96
CA ALA A 70 -2.32 -12.56 -1.16
C ALA A 70 -3.18 -12.88 0.08
N LEU A 71 -4.18 -13.76 -0.06
CA LEU A 71 -5.02 -14.19 1.05
C LEU A 71 -4.24 -14.96 2.13
N SER A 72 -3.19 -15.66 1.75
CA SER A 72 -2.31 -16.39 2.66
C SER A 72 -1.06 -15.61 3.08
N ASP A 73 -0.98 -14.32 2.77
CA ASP A 73 0.17 -13.44 3.03
C ASP A 73 1.49 -13.92 2.39
N ASN A 74 1.40 -14.66 1.30
CA ASN A 74 2.55 -15.22 0.58
C ASN A 74 2.76 -14.63 -0.83
N GLN A 75 2.08 -13.53 -1.16
CA GLN A 75 2.28 -12.85 -2.46
C GLN A 75 3.64 -12.14 -2.44
N PRO A 76 4.61 -12.54 -3.28
CA PRO A 76 5.97 -12.01 -3.21
C PRO A 76 6.09 -10.55 -3.66
N ASP A 77 5.14 -10.06 -4.42
CA ASP A 77 5.11 -8.69 -4.92
C ASP A 77 4.25 -7.74 -4.06
N ILE A 78 3.72 -8.23 -2.94
CA ILE A 78 3.09 -7.43 -1.88
C ILE A 78 3.96 -7.55 -0.63
N ILE A 79 4.65 -6.47 -0.28
CA ILE A 79 5.66 -6.46 0.78
C ILE A 79 5.15 -5.62 1.94
N TYR A 80 5.09 -6.22 3.12
CA TYR A 80 4.75 -5.50 4.36
C TYR A 80 6.04 -4.98 4.98
N VAL A 81 6.17 -3.66 5.06
CA VAL A 81 7.34 -3.01 5.64
C VAL A 81 7.21 -2.99 7.14
N SER A 82 8.21 -3.51 7.84
CA SER A 82 8.30 -3.54 9.30
C SER A 82 9.40 -2.61 9.82
N HIS A 83 9.39 -2.32 11.10
CA HIS A 83 10.41 -1.52 11.77
C HIS A 83 10.76 -2.10 13.14
N GLU A 84 12.02 -1.97 13.52
CA GLU A 84 12.52 -2.53 14.78
C GLU A 84 12.15 -1.66 15.98
N LYS A 85 12.25 -0.35 15.84
CA LYS A 85 11.97 0.61 16.91
C LYS A 85 10.47 0.89 17.04
N PRO A 86 9.88 0.82 18.24
CA PRO A 86 8.43 0.94 18.40
C PRO A 86 7.86 2.31 18.06
N ASN A 87 8.68 3.37 18.15
CA ASN A 87 8.21 4.76 17.99
C ASN A 87 8.79 5.50 16.79
N THR A 88 9.67 4.87 16.03
CA THR A 88 10.38 5.54 14.93
C THR A 88 10.65 4.57 13.78
N ILE A 89 10.39 5.02 12.57
CA ILE A 89 10.79 4.34 11.34
C ILE A 89 11.90 5.18 10.72
N SER A 90 13.12 4.66 10.71
CA SER A 90 14.30 5.36 10.22
C SER A 90 14.53 5.15 8.72
N VAL A 91 15.39 5.98 8.12
CA VAL A 91 15.85 5.78 6.74
C VAL A 91 16.49 4.41 6.55
N ASP A 92 17.23 3.92 7.56
CA ASP A 92 17.89 2.63 7.47
C ASP A 92 16.90 1.46 7.42
N ASP A 93 15.79 1.54 8.16
CA ASP A 93 14.70 0.56 8.09
C ASP A 93 14.11 0.50 6.66
N ILE A 94 13.90 1.65 6.05
CA ILE A 94 13.38 1.75 4.69
C ILE A 94 14.40 1.22 3.67
N ARG A 95 15.66 1.63 3.78
CA ARG A 95 16.72 1.20 2.87
C ARG A 95 16.94 -0.30 2.91
N ALA A 96 16.95 -0.88 4.09
CA ALA A 96 17.16 -2.31 4.25
C ALA A 96 16.06 -3.15 3.57
N GLN A 97 14.82 -2.70 3.61
CA GLN A 97 13.69 -3.47 3.11
C GLN A 97 13.27 -3.10 1.67
N ILE A 98 13.46 -1.86 1.28
CA ILE A 98 12.97 -1.35 -0.01
C ILE A 98 14.08 -1.19 -1.03
N ASN A 99 15.17 -0.51 -0.71
CA ASN A 99 16.20 -0.20 -1.70
C ASN A 99 16.87 -1.45 -2.29
N ASN A 100 17.05 -2.48 -1.49
CA ASN A 100 17.62 -3.73 -1.97
C ASN A 100 16.67 -4.53 -2.84
N ASP A 101 15.38 -4.29 -2.69
CA ASP A 101 14.32 -5.03 -3.35
C ASP A 101 13.75 -4.31 -4.58
N ILE A 102 13.77 -2.98 -4.58
CA ILE A 102 13.11 -2.17 -5.59
C ILE A 102 13.74 -2.27 -6.98
N ALA A 103 15.04 -2.53 -7.03
CA ALA A 103 15.75 -2.76 -8.29
C ALA A 103 15.38 -4.09 -8.95
N ILE A 104 14.77 -4.99 -8.19
CA ILE A 104 14.31 -6.28 -8.66
C ILE A 104 12.90 -6.12 -9.23
N LYS A 105 12.70 -6.55 -10.48
CA LYS A 105 11.38 -6.52 -11.11
C LYS A 105 10.36 -7.33 -10.31
N PRO A 106 9.06 -7.02 -10.41
CA PRO A 106 8.02 -7.87 -9.84
C PRO A 106 8.18 -9.32 -10.28
N TYR A 107 7.98 -10.23 -9.36
CA TYR A 107 8.22 -11.65 -9.60
C TYR A 107 7.20 -12.24 -10.57
N SER A 108 5.93 -11.97 -10.36
CA SER A 108 4.85 -12.56 -11.16
C SER A 108 3.67 -11.61 -11.42
N SER A 109 3.75 -10.38 -10.96
CA SER A 109 2.63 -9.45 -10.95
C SER A 109 2.97 -8.15 -11.66
N PRO A 110 1.98 -7.35 -12.10
CA PRO A 110 2.25 -6.09 -12.79
C PRO A 110 2.87 -5.00 -11.91
N TYR A 111 2.67 -5.06 -10.60
CA TYR A 111 3.13 -4.05 -9.65
C TYR A 111 3.97 -4.67 -8.55
N LYS A 112 4.83 -3.85 -7.97
CA LYS A 112 5.50 -4.14 -6.71
C LYS A 112 4.93 -3.21 -5.66
N ILE A 113 4.27 -3.75 -4.66
CA ILE A 113 3.48 -3.01 -3.69
C ILE A 113 4.09 -3.11 -2.31
N TYR A 114 4.30 -1.97 -1.67
CA TYR A 114 4.79 -1.89 -0.30
C TYR A 114 3.69 -1.33 0.58
N ILE A 115 3.34 -2.06 1.63
CA ILE A 115 2.34 -1.64 2.62
C ILE A 115 3.07 -1.35 3.92
N MET A 116 2.91 -0.15 4.45
CA MET A 116 3.50 0.27 5.71
C MET A 116 2.42 0.71 6.68
N ASN A 117 2.36 0.05 7.82
CA ASN A 117 1.55 0.48 8.95
C ASN A 117 2.29 1.54 9.75
N GLU A 118 1.53 2.40 10.42
CA GLU A 118 2.08 3.43 11.30
C GLU A 118 3.06 4.38 10.59
N ALA A 119 2.72 4.77 9.38
CA ALA A 119 3.56 5.65 8.55
C ALA A 119 3.87 7.01 9.22
N GLU A 120 3.04 7.44 10.17
CA GLU A 120 3.26 8.64 10.99
C GLU A 120 4.55 8.56 11.83
N LYS A 121 5.06 7.37 12.08
CA LYS A 121 6.33 7.16 12.82
C LYS A 121 7.57 7.35 11.96
N MET A 122 7.43 7.52 10.66
CA MET A 122 8.56 7.79 9.79
C MET A 122 9.21 9.14 10.11
N THR A 123 10.55 9.15 10.10
CA THR A 123 11.29 10.42 10.06
C THR A 123 11.03 11.13 8.72
N PRO A 124 11.20 12.48 8.63
CA PRO A 124 11.03 13.17 7.35
C PRO A 124 11.91 12.61 6.23
N GLN A 125 13.12 12.21 6.54
CA GLN A 125 14.05 11.60 5.58
C GLN A 125 13.57 10.21 5.12
N ALA A 126 13.07 9.39 6.04
CA ALA A 126 12.50 8.09 5.71
C ALA A 126 11.27 8.23 4.81
N ALA A 127 10.41 9.20 5.10
CA ALA A 127 9.23 9.49 4.31
C ALA A 127 9.58 9.91 2.86
N MET A 128 10.61 10.73 2.68
CA MET A 128 11.08 11.14 1.36
C MET A 128 11.63 9.97 0.54
N VAL A 129 12.41 9.10 1.14
CA VAL A 129 12.95 7.90 0.49
C VAL A 129 11.84 6.93 0.14
N PHE A 130 10.90 6.75 1.05
CA PHE A 130 9.76 5.86 0.87
C PHE A 130 8.82 6.35 -0.25
N ALA A 131 8.47 7.63 -0.25
CA ALA A 131 7.54 8.22 -1.22
C ALA A 131 7.99 8.10 -2.68
N LYS A 132 9.29 8.00 -2.93
CA LYS A 132 9.82 7.81 -4.29
C LYS A 132 9.52 6.42 -4.88
N ASN A 133 9.19 5.46 -4.04
CA ASN A 133 9.29 4.05 -4.40
C ASN A 133 8.03 3.23 -4.08
N VAL A 134 6.94 3.82 -3.60
CA VAL A 134 5.86 3.08 -2.94
C VAL A 134 4.48 3.38 -3.52
N ILE A 135 3.59 2.38 -3.47
CA ILE A 135 2.21 2.50 -3.95
C ILE A 135 1.20 2.72 -2.82
N VAL A 136 1.42 2.17 -1.63
CA VAL A 136 0.43 2.28 -0.55
C VAL A 136 1.07 2.58 0.80
N PHE A 137 0.54 3.60 1.47
CA PHE A 137 0.86 3.94 2.85
C PHE A 137 -0.36 3.75 3.74
N ILE A 138 -0.16 3.40 4.99
CA ILE A 138 -1.21 3.38 6.00
C ILE A 138 -0.79 4.26 7.17
N SER A 139 -1.48 5.38 7.37
CA SER A 139 -1.20 6.31 8.45
C SER A 139 -2.35 6.42 9.45
N ARG A 140 -2.01 6.70 10.70
CA ARG A 140 -2.98 6.87 11.79
C ARG A 140 -3.50 8.30 11.92
N ASN A 141 -2.64 9.30 11.80
CA ASN A 141 -2.97 10.73 11.99
C ASN A 141 -1.87 11.60 11.39
N TRP A 142 -1.66 11.54 10.11
CA TRP A 142 -0.61 12.36 9.55
C TRP A 142 -1.17 13.66 8.98
N ILE A 143 -0.99 14.73 9.75
CA ILE A 143 -1.07 16.10 9.26
C ILE A 143 0.36 16.54 8.91
N PHE A 144 1.03 15.80 8.09
CA PHE A 144 2.19 16.36 7.41
C PHE A 144 1.71 16.83 6.06
N SER A 145 1.97 18.09 5.77
CA SER A 145 1.58 18.70 4.52
C SER A 145 2.06 17.82 3.36
N MET A 146 1.16 17.02 2.83
CA MET A 146 1.36 16.24 1.61
C MET A 146 1.94 17.11 0.48
N ASN A 147 1.66 18.41 0.51
CA ASN A 147 2.15 19.37 -0.47
C ASN A 147 3.69 19.47 -0.51
N SER A 148 4.37 19.26 0.62
CA SER A 148 5.83 19.28 0.63
C SER A 148 6.45 17.94 0.16
N LEU A 149 5.73 16.84 0.31
CA LEU A 149 6.16 15.52 -0.18
C LEU A 149 5.88 15.35 -1.67
N ILE A 150 4.74 15.85 -2.13
CA ILE A 150 4.34 15.79 -3.54
C ILE A 150 5.09 16.82 -4.39
N SER A 151 5.42 17.98 -3.86
CA SER A 151 6.19 19.01 -4.58
C SER A 151 7.69 18.68 -4.69
N GLY A 152 8.18 17.70 -3.96
CA GLY A 152 9.55 17.18 -4.06
C GLY A 152 9.71 15.96 -4.97
N ILE A 153 8.62 15.52 -5.54
CA ILE A 153 8.56 14.45 -6.55
C ILE A 153 8.33 15.12 -7.91
#